data_6a5200efd910f941413ce634ae14b4b2
#
_entry.id   6a5200efd910f941413ce634ae14b4b2
#
_cell.length_a   1.000
_cell.length_b   1.000
_cell.length_c   1.000
_cell.angle_alpha   90.00
_cell.angle_beta   90.00
_cell.angle_gamma   90.00
#
_symmetry.space_group_name_H-M   'P 1'
#
loop_
_entity.id
_entity.type
_entity.pdbx_description
1 polymer ?
#
loop_
_entity_poly.entity_id
_entity_poly.type
_entity_poly.pdbx_seq_one_letter_code
_entity_poly.pdbx_strand_id
1 'polypeptide(L)'
;MGRRGMAKSGKGRTRSSPPATALASKTTTTSSSSSTNPEETTSPYFLPDLIPLIASRLTTLQDFFALRATCRAYRARLPLSSSNLASQGPLLLVGHKTSADVIFNVPLRRILRFRLPHAPISHGRRSATCFHRLFTPQAPTLTCFQSMGCRVAIRSVSASATRPELRVCHLLTGERARLPDLPNRICGVLFSDDLVLAFMPWYRDIYYCRIGDAEWQAARCDEGYKLCSLVFVKGTLYALTSPNYRLAVVELENNSVVLSFLGDDLSTQTVPIMVASLAECHGEILLIILVRIGLYHVFQWQSRDRKWASTDSLGGCSLFFNTHEFAGCLGSDHPGVRRDCLYFTGNYGKWREYSLVDRSLHEIVVDYPGRAVGKDFVPLAWVLPSNF
;
A
#
# COMPACT_ATOMS: atom_id res chain seq x y z
N MET A 1 5.64 63.78 -16.13
CA MET A 1 4.78 63.33 -17.22
C MET A 1 4.16 62.00 -16.81
N GLY A 2 2.98 61.81 -16.28
CA GLY A 2 1.71 62.45 -16.51
C GLY A 2 0.83 61.57 -17.38
N ARG A 3 -0.05 60.73 -16.73
CA ARG A 3 -1.42 60.32 -17.17
C ARG A 3 -1.91 59.20 -16.24
N ARG A 4 -2.81 59.39 -15.31
CA ARG A 4 -4.27 59.65 -15.26
C ARG A 4 -5.12 58.69 -16.10
N GLY A 5 -6.04 58.07 -15.36
CA GLY A 5 -7.38 57.67 -15.76
C GLY A 5 -7.58 56.17 -15.71
N MET A 6 -8.63 55.54 -15.21
CA MET A 6 -10.01 55.94 -14.90
C MET A 6 -10.64 54.79 -14.09
N ALA A 7 -11.37 55.15 -13.05
CA ALA A 7 -12.28 54.24 -12.33
C ALA A 7 -13.50 53.94 -13.17
N LYS A 8 -14.01 52.69 -13.12
CA LYS A 8 -15.38 52.34 -13.52
C LYS A 8 -16.08 51.64 -12.36
N SER A 9 -17.01 52.34 -11.82
CA SER A 9 -18.10 51.96 -10.95
C SER A 9 -19.06 51.01 -11.67
N GLY A 10 -19.46 49.92 -11.06
CA GLY A 10 -20.44 48.96 -11.58
C GLY A 10 -21.36 48.46 -10.46
N LYS A 11 -22.58 48.96 -10.48
CA LYS A 11 -23.75 48.86 -9.61
C LYS A 11 -24.04 47.42 -9.12
N GLY A 12 -24.34 47.38 -7.83
CA GLY A 12 -25.00 46.27 -7.16
C GLY A 12 -26.44 45.98 -7.69
N ARG A 13 -26.78 44.72 -7.68
CA ARG A 13 -28.15 44.26 -7.91
C ARG A 13 -28.49 43.26 -6.79
N THR A 14 -29.11 43.76 -5.77
CA THR A 14 -29.78 43.02 -4.72
C THR A 14 -30.99 42.29 -5.32
N ARG A 15 -31.07 40.98 -5.13
CA ARG A 15 -32.26 40.18 -5.35
C ARG A 15 -32.79 39.67 -4.02
N SER A 16 -33.91 40.23 -3.62
CA SER A 16 -34.76 39.84 -2.50
C SER A 16 -35.43 38.49 -2.71
N SER A 17 -35.39 37.66 -1.69
CA SER A 17 -36.16 36.41 -1.56
C SER A 17 -37.55 36.69 -1.02
N PRO A 18 -38.62 35.98 -1.46
CA PRO A 18 -39.92 36.04 -0.83
C PRO A 18 -40.06 35.02 0.33
N PRO A 19 -41.01 35.26 1.27
CA PRO A 19 -41.12 34.52 2.52
C PRO A 19 -41.90 33.21 2.38
N ALA A 20 -41.57 32.29 3.27
CA ALA A 20 -42.23 31.02 3.48
C ALA A 20 -43.62 31.19 4.07
N THR A 21 -44.59 30.55 3.45
CA THR A 21 -45.95 30.44 3.98
C THR A 21 -46.11 29.07 4.65
N ALA A 22 -46.37 29.12 5.94
CA ALA A 22 -46.80 27.98 6.73
C ALA A 22 -48.25 27.63 6.43
N LEU A 23 -48.57 26.37 6.24
CA LEU A 23 -49.93 25.86 6.31
C LEU A 23 -50.01 24.58 7.15
N ALA A 24 -50.88 24.67 8.11
CA ALA A 24 -51.11 23.75 9.20
C ALA A 24 -51.94 22.51 8.78
N SER A 25 -51.65 21.45 9.49
CA SER A 25 -52.51 20.37 10.03
C SER A 25 -53.81 19.99 9.32
N LYS A 26 -53.91 18.70 8.99
CA LYS A 26 -55.14 17.92 9.30
C LYS A 26 -54.80 16.44 9.48
N THR A 27 -54.94 15.99 10.70
CA THR A 27 -55.14 14.61 11.15
C THR A 27 -56.34 13.99 10.46
N THR A 28 -56.20 12.80 9.91
CA THR A 28 -57.31 11.86 9.73
C THR A 28 -56.77 10.45 9.89
N THR A 29 -57.27 9.81 10.92
CA THR A 29 -57.18 8.39 11.25
C THR A 29 -57.95 7.56 10.21
N THR A 30 -57.49 6.37 10.03
CA THR A 30 -58.08 5.05 9.79
C THR A 30 -57.63 4.35 8.54
N SER A 31 -57.11 3.24 8.77
CA SER A 31 -57.50 1.87 8.44
C SER A 31 -56.32 0.98 8.04
N SER A 32 -56.21 -0.07 8.80
CA SER A 32 -55.47 -1.29 8.56
C SER A 32 -55.53 -1.74 7.10
N SER A 33 -54.33 -1.86 6.49
CA SER A 33 -54.15 -2.74 5.34
C SER A 33 -52.82 -3.48 5.50
N SER A 34 -52.97 -4.77 5.56
CA SER A 34 -51.99 -5.85 5.45
C SER A 34 -50.65 -5.44 4.81
N SER A 35 -49.61 -5.59 5.58
CA SER A 35 -48.21 -5.61 5.11
C SER A 35 -48.02 -6.83 4.21
N THR A 36 -48.21 -6.67 2.93
CA THR A 36 -47.56 -7.53 1.94
C THR A 36 -46.08 -7.14 1.93
N ASN A 37 -45.25 -7.99 2.55
CA ASN A 37 -43.83 -8.00 2.31
C ASN A 37 -43.62 -7.96 0.80
N PRO A 38 -42.80 -7.07 0.24
CA PRO A 38 -42.36 -7.22 -1.11
C PRO A 38 -41.55 -8.54 -1.12
N GLU A 39 -42.13 -9.58 -1.74
CA GLU A 39 -41.40 -10.79 -2.09
C GLU A 39 -40.08 -10.34 -2.74
N GLU A 40 -38.97 -10.61 -2.05
CA GLU A 40 -37.66 -10.62 -2.67
C GLU A 40 -37.79 -11.59 -3.85
N THR A 41 -37.92 -11.05 -5.03
CA THR A 41 -37.75 -11.80 -6.29
C THR A 41 -36.31 -12.23 -6.35
N THR A 42 -35.98 -13.26 -5.59
CA THR A 42 -34.74 -14.00 -5.73
C THR A 42 -34.73 -14.59 -7.13
N SER A 43 -33.90 -14.02 -7.97
CA SER A 43 -33.64 -14.58 -9.30
C SER A 43 -33.36 -16.08 -9.14
N PRO A 44 -34.11 -16.98 -9.80
CA PRO A 44 -34.02 -18.43 -9.55
C PRO A 44 -32.67 -19.06 -9.98
N TYR A 45 -31.77 -18.26 -10.53
CA TYR A 45 -30.54 -18.76 -11.17
C TYR A 45 -29.26 -18.57 -10.37
N PHE A 46 -29.27 -17.86 -9.23
CA PHE A 46 -28.06 -17.67 -8.43
C PHE A 46 -28.34 -17.72 -6.94
N LEU A 47 -27.83 -18.77 -6.29
CA LEU A 47 -27.82 -18.85 -4.83
C LEU A 47 -26.94 -17.72 -4.29
N PRO A 48 -27.49 -16.81 -3.45
CA PRO A 48 -26.73 -15.66 -2.94
C PRO A 48 -25.43 -16.03 -2.24
N ASP A 49 -25.36 -17.22 -1.67
CA ASP A 49 -24.19 -17.70 -0.93
C ASP A 49 -23.02 -18.14 -1.83
N LEU A 50 -23.28 -18.36 -3.12
CA LEU A 50 -22.21 -18.66 -4.09
C LEU A 50 -21.46 -17.41 -4.55
N ILE A 51 -22.01 -16.20 -4.35
CA ILE A 51 -21.40 -14.98 -4.84
C ILE A 51 -20.03 -14.70 -4.21
N PRO A 52 -19.83 -14.81 -2.88
CA PRO A 52 -18.49 -14.70 -2.28
C PRO A 52 -17.52 -15.79 -2.76
N LEU A 53 -18.00 -17.03 -2.96
CA LEU A 53 -17.17 -18.12 -3.48
C LEU A 53 -16.71 -17.88 -4.93
N ILE A 54 -17.58 -17.31 -5.76
CA ILE A 54 -17.21 -16.89 -7.11
C ILE A 54 -16.20 -15.75 -7.04
N ALA A 55 -16.47 -14.72 -6.22
CA ALA A 55 -15.61 -13.56 -6.07
C ALA A 55 -14.19 -13.92 -5.62
N SER A 56 -14.08 -14.85 -4.65
CA SER A 56 -12.77 -15.31 -4.14
C SER A 56 -11.92 -16.05 -5.18
N ARG A 57 -12.52 -16.48 -6.30
CA ARG A 57 -11.82 -17.15 -7.42
C ARG A 57 -11.53 -16.23 -8.60
N LEU A 58 -12.04 -15.00 -8.58
CA LEU A 58 -11.75 -14.04 -9.65
C LEU A 58 -10.31 -13.56 -9.53
N THR A 59 -9.56 -13.68 -10.60
CA THR A 59 -8.13 -13.35 -10.65
C THR A 59 -7.86 -11.91 -11.08
N THR A 60 -8.88 -11.15 -11.47
CA THR A 60 -8.75 -9.76 -11.88
C THR A 60 -9.64 -8.83 -11.07
N LEU A 61 -9.11 -7.71 -10.64
CA LEU A 61 -9.90 -6.66 -9.97
C LEU A 61 -11.03 -6.13 -10.86
N GLN A 62 -10.84 -6.13 -12.18
CA GLN A 62 -11.86 -5.68 -13.12
C GLN A 62 -13.10 -6.56 -13.05
N ASP A 63 -12.93 -7.88 -13.06
CA ASP A 63 -14.03 -8.83 -12.98
C ASP A 63 -14.68 -8.80 -11.59
N PHE A 64 -13.88 -8.68 -10.53
CA PHE A 64 -14.38 -8.51 -9.18
C PHE A 64 -15.26 -7.26 -9.04
N PHE A 65 -14.80 -6.11 -9.53
CA PHE A 65 -15.60 -4.89 -9.48
C PHE A 65 -16.80 -4.92 -10.41
N ALA A 66 -16.70 -5.58 -11.57
CA ALA A 66 -17.85 -5.80 -12.46
C ALA A 66 -18.93 -6.63 -11.75
N LEU A 67 -18.55 -7.75 -11.12
CA LEU A 67 -19.48 -8.57 -10.34
C LEU A 67 -20.10 -7.76 -9.20
N ARG A 68 -19.30 -7.02 -8.44
CA ARG A 68 -19.77 -6.16 -7.34
C ARG A 68 -20.69 -5.03 -7.79
N ALA A 69 -20.55 -4.55 -9.04
CA ALA A 69 -21.33 -3.48 -9.62
C ALA A 69 -22.67 -3.95 -10.21
N THR A 70 -22.90 -5.25 -10.36
CA THR A 70 -24.08 -5.82 -11.00
C THR A 70 -25.36 -5.36 -10.31
N CYS A 71 -25.44 -5.43 -8.97
CA CYS A 71 -26.57 -4.91 -8.21
C CYS A 71 -26.19 -4.53 -6.77
N ARG A 72 -27.12 -3.88 -6.06
CA ARG A 72 -26.90 -3.47 -4.66
C ARG A 72 -26.67 -4.67 -3.72
N ALA A 73 -27.40 -5.75 -3.93
CA ALA A 73 -27.28 -6.97 -3.12
C ALA A 73 -25.88 -7.59 -3.28
N TYR A 74 -25.34 -7.68 -4.50
CA TYR A 74 -23.98 -8.18 -4.73
C TYR A 74 -22.94 -7.26 -4.08
N ARG A 75 -23.11 -5.96 -4.18
CA ARG A 75 -22.21 -5.00 -3.52
C ARG A 75 -22.17 -5.17 -2.00
N ALA A 76 -23.33 -5.40 -1.37
CA ALA A 76 -23.42 -5.62 0.06
C ALA A 76 -22.76 -6.95 0.49
N ARG A 77 -22.90 -8.02 -0.32
CA ARG A 77 -22.33 -9.34 -0.05
C ARG A 77 -20.85 -9.47 -0.38
N LEU A 78 -20.30 -8.54 -1.17
CA LEU A 78 -18.90 -8.49 -1.58
C LEU A 78 -18.20 -7.27 -0.99
N PRO A 79 -18.03 -7.19 0.34
CA PRO A 79 -17.15 -6.18 0.91
C PRO A 79 -15.72 -6.36 0.37
N LEU A 80 -14.95 -5.28 0.37
CA LEU A 80 -13.52 -5.37 0.10
C LEU A 80 -12.86 -6.04 1.33
N SER A 81 -12.41 -7.24 1.17
CA SER A 81 -11.77 -8.05 2.23
C SER A 81 -10.75 -9.00 1.62
N SER A 82 -9.79 -9.43 2.41
CA SER A 82 -8.80 -10.42 1.98
C SER A 82 -9.44 -11.72 1.45
N SER A 83 -10.52 -12.20 2.07
CA SER A 83 -11.23 -13.40 1.63
C SER A 83 -11.87 -13.25 0.24
N ASN A 84 -12.52 -12.13 -0.03
CA ASN A 84 -13.14 -11.86 -1.32
C ASN A 84 -12.13 -11.54 -2.43
N LEU A 85 -10.94 -11.10 -2.06
CA LEU A 85 -9.85 -10.74 -2.96
C LEU A 85 -8.74 -11.81 -2.98
N ALA A 86 -8.98 -12.99 -2.40
CA ALA A 86 -7.95 -14.01 -2.16
C ALA A 86 -7.19 -14.45 -3.42
N SER A 87 -7.82 -14.48 -4.60
CA SER A 87 -7.19 -14.87 -5.86
C SER A 87 -6.70 -13.69 -6.71
N GLN A 88 -6.74 -12.46 -6.17
CA GLN A 88 -6.28 -11.30 -6.91
C GLN A 88 -4.76 -11.29 -7.03
N GLY A 89 -4.26 -11.31 -8.25
CA GLY A 89 -2.83 -11.28 -8.53
C GLY A 89 -2.14 -10.02 -8.02
N PRO A 90 -0.81 -10.08 -7.83
CA PRO A 90 -0.04 -8.92 -7.45
C PRO A 90 -0.13 -7.84 -8.53
N LEU A 91 -0.23 -6.61 -8.08
CA LEU A 91 -0.25 -5.43 -8.92
C LEU A 91 1.04 -4.65 -8.69
N LEU A 92 1.53 -4.03 -9.75
CA LEU A 92 2.67 -3.13 -9.66
C LEU A 92 2.19 -1.70 -9.93
N LEU A 93 2.36 -0.82 -8.97
CA LEU A 93 2.19 0.62 -9.18
C LEU A 93 3.40 1.13 -9.94
N VAL A 94 3.17 1.74 -11.08
CA VAL A 94 4.22 2.23 -11.98
C VAL A 94 4.03 3.71 -12.21
N GLY A 95 5.01 4.50 -11.81
CA GLY A 95 5.05 5.94 -12.08
C GLY A 95 5.56 6.23 -13.48
N HIS A 96 5.03 7.26 -14.10
CA HIS A 96 5.50 7.76 -15.39
C HIS A 96 5.94 9.21 -15.26
N LYS A 97 7.08 9.57 -15.83
CA LYS A 97 7.68 10.91 -15.68
C LYS A 97 6.80 12.04 -16.21
N THR A 98 6.02 11.79 -17.25
CA THR A 98 5.25 12.83 -17.95
C THR A 98 3.76 12.56 -18.06
N SER A 99 3.28 11.39 -17.62
CA SER A 99 1.87 11.00 -17.69
C SER A 99 1.37 10.50 -16.34
N ALA A 100 0.09 10.15 -16.29
CA ALA A 100 -0.50 9.56 -15.09
C ALA A 100 0.14 8.20 -14.78
N ASP A 101 0.30 7.93 -13.49
CA ASP A 101 0.73 6.62 -13.01
C ASP A 101 -0.31 5.56 -13.36
N VAL A 102 0.16 4.36 -13.53
CA VAL A 102 -0.65 3.23 -13.95
C VAL A 102 -0.48 2.05 -13.01
N ILE A 103 -1.48 1.20 -12.95
CA ILE A 103 -1.41 -0.08 -12.27
C ILE A 103 -1.21 -1.16 -13.31
N PHE A 104 -0.14 -1.92 -13.17
CA PHE A 104 0.17 -3.07 -14.00
C PHE A 104 -0.22 -4.35 -13.27
N ASN A 105 -1.08 -5.15 -13.92
CA ASN A 105 -1.43 -6.48 -13.43
C ASN A 105 -0.34 -7.46 -13.86
N VAL A 106 0.39 -8.01 -12.91
CA VAL A 106 1.55 -8.87 -13.18
C VAL A 106 1.16 -10.20 -13.84
N PRO A 107 0.17 -10.96 -13.34
CA PRO A 107 -0.24 -12.20 -13.98
C PRO A 107 -0.72 -12.04 -15.43
N LEU A 108 -1.48 -10.98 -15.68
CA LEU A 108 -2.05 -10.72 -17.01
C LEU A 108 -1.09 -9.94 -17.92
N ARG A 109 0.04 -9.49 -17.43
CA ARG A 109 1.04 -8.67 -18.14
C ARG A 109 0.40 -7.48 -18.86
N ARG A 110 -0.56 -6.80 -18.23
CA ARG A 110 -1.28 -5.68 -18.83
C ARG A 110 -1.56 -4.57 -17.83
N ILE A 111 -1.72 -3.37 -18.36
CA ILE A 111 -2.14 -2.22 -17.58
C ILE A 111 -3.65 -2.28 -17.33
N LEU A 112 -4.03 -2.05 -16.09
CA LEU A 112 -5.43 -1.93 -15.71
C LEU A 112 -5.94 -0.54 -16.10
N ARG A 113 -7.00 -0.51 -16.90
CA ARG A 113 -7.66 0.72 -17.36
C ARG A 113 -8.96 0.99 -16.62
N PHE A 114 -9.06 0.64 -15.35
CA PHE A 114 -10.25 0.98 -14.60
C PHE A 114 -9.99 2.14 -13.63
N ARG A 115 -11.01 2.94 -13.41
CA ARG A 115 -10.94 3.99 -12.40
C ARG A 115 -11.19 3.34 -11.05
N LEU A 116 -10.25 3.50 -10.16
CA LEU A 116 -10.48 3.14 -8.77
C LEU A 116 -11.64 3.97 -8.20
N PRO A 117 -12.46 3.39 -7.31
CA PRO A 117 -13.56 4.11 -6.71
C PRO A 117 -13.07 5.39 -6.06
N HIS A 118 -13.70 6.50 -6.39
CA HIS A 118 -13.33 7.81 -5.85
C HIS A 118 -13.91 7.97 -4.46
N ALA A 119 -13.11 8.44 -3.52
CA ALA A 119 -13.65 9.11 -2.35
C ALA A 119 -14.51 10.32 -2.80
N PRO A 120 -15.62 10.64 -2.11
CA PRO A 120 -16.47 11.74 -2.49
C PRO A 120 -15.66 13.03 -2.61
N ILE A 121 -15.64 13.58 -3.81
CA ILE A 121 -14.96 14.83 -4.11
C ILE A 121 -15.81 15.94 -3.51
N SER A 122 -15.30 16.66 -2.55
CA SER A 122 -15.86 17.97 -2.22
C SER A 122 -15.92 18.80 -3.52
N HIS A 123 -17.11 19.28 -3.84
CA HIS A 123 -17.45 19.97 -5.07
C HIS A 123 -16.44 21.08 -5.43
N GLY A 124 -15.64 20.89 -6.45
CA GLY A 124 -14.77 21.90 -7.00
C GLY A 124 -13.89 21.38 -8.12
N ARG A 125 -14.40 21.44 -9.35
CA ARG A 125 -13.70 21.36 -10.64
C ARG A 125 -13.05 20.03 -11.04
N ARG A 126 -13.64 19.46 -12.12
CA ARG A 126 -13.15 18.51 -13.14
C ARG A 126 -12.09 17.50 -12.70
N SER A 127 -12.56 16.30 -12.53
CA SER A 127 -11.88 15.06 -12.23
C SER A 127 -10.76 14.73 -13.22
N ALA A 128 -9.54 15.02 -12.84
CA ALA A 128 -8.44 14.17 -13.26
C ALA A 128 -8.49 12.89 -12.42
N THR A 129 -8.18 11.75 -13.03
CA THR A 129 -8.13 10.44 -12.37
C THR A 129 -7.42 10.50 -11.03
N CYS A 130 -7.86 9.72 -10.04
CA CYS A 130 -7.34 9.74 -8.66
C CYS A 130 -5.80 9.69 -8.60
N PHE A 131 -5.17 8.94 -9.49
CA PHE A 131 -3.74 8.84 -9.64
C PHE A 131 -3.07 10.11 -10.18
N HIS A 132 -3.72 10.87 -11.06
CA HIS A 132 -3.14 12.09 -11.61
C HIS A 132 -2.88 13.19 -10.58
N ARG A 133 -3.54 13.15 -9.41
CA ARG A 133 -3.30 14.08 -8.30
C ARG A 133 -2.34 13.53 -7.24
N LEU A 134 -2.15 12.22 -7.18
CA LEU A 134 -1.16 11.62 -6.29
C LEU A 134 0.26 11.92 -6.79
N PHE A 135 0.42 11.95 -8.10
CA PHE A 135 1.70 12.04 -8.79
C PHE A 135 1.62 13.18 -9.81
N THR A 136 1.87 14.40 -9.37
CA THR A 136 1.94 15.53 -10.30
C THR A 136 3.26 15.51 -11.06
N PRO A 137 3.25 15.67 -12.40
CA PRO A 137 4.45 15.57 -13.24
C PRO A 137 5.54 16.61 -12.96
N GLN A 138 5.25 17.58 -12.11
CA GLN A 138 6.18 18.67 -11.78
C GLN A 138 7.10 18.39 -10.60
N ALA A 139 6.97 17.25 -9.95
CA ALA A 139 7.84 16.90 -8.82
C ALA A 139 8.92 15.90 -9.26
N PRO A 140 10.18 16.30 -9.39
CA PRO A 140 11.26 15.43 -9.87
C PRO A 140 11.65 14.30 -8.90
N THR A 141 11.00 14.16 -7.76
CA THR A 141 11.36 13.16 -6.74
C THR A 141 10.14 12.62 -6.00
N LEU A 142 9.22 11.99 -6.71
CA LEU A 142 8.24 11.13 -6.06
C LEU A 142 8.91 9.82 -5.68
N THR A 143 9.13 9.64 -4.41
CA THR A 143 9.51 8.35 -3.85
C THR A 143 8.27 7.75 -3.18
N CYS A 144 7.73 6.70 -3.77
CA CYS A 144 6.81 5.81 -3.07
C CYS A 144 7.66 5.03 -2.06
N PHE A 145 7.28 5.08 -0.79
CA PHE A 145 8.13 4.51 0.24
C PHE A 145 7.77 3.07 0.54
N GLN A 146 6.53 2.77 0.69
CA GLN A 146 6.13 1.40 1.01
C GLN A 146 4.65 1.16 0.75
N SER A 147 4.37 -0.08 0.41
CA SER A 147 3.03 -0.62 0.38
C SER A 147 2.93 -1.77 1.38
N MET A 148 1.78 -1.93 1.99
CA MET A 148 1.38 -3.12 2.69
C MET A 148 -0.05 -3.45 2.29
N GLY A 149 -0.25 -4.60 1.68
CA GLY A 149 -1.51 -4.94 1.05
C GLY A 149 -1.92 -3.89 0.00
N CYS A 150 -3.02 -3.21 0.23
CA CYS A 150 -3.53 -2.13 -0.64
C CYS A 150 -3.23 -0.72 -0.13
N ARG A 151 -2.57 -0.58 1.01
CA ARG A 151 -2.14 0.73 1.54
C ARG A 151 -0.79 1.10 0.94
N VAL A 152 -0.66 2.36 0.52
CA VAL A 152 0.58 2.89 -0.05
C VAL A 152 0.92 4.21 0.62
N ALA A 153 2.12 4.31 1.15
CA ALA A 153 2.67 5.57 1.65
C ALA A 153 3.31 6.33 0.50
N ILE A 154 2.89 7.57 0.31
CA ILE A 154 3.33 8.41 -0.78
C ILE A 154 3.91 9.70 -0.21
N ARG A 155 5.15 9.97 -0.57
CA ARG A 155 5.79 11.25 -0.31
C ARG A 155 5.56 12.19 -1.49
N SER A 156 4.99 13.34 -1.26
CA SER A 156 4.92 14.41 -2.25
C SER A 156 5.87 15.54 -1.87
N VAL A 157 6.71 15.94 -2.81
CA VAL A 157 7.50 17.16 -2.68
C VAL A 157 6.83 18.19 -3.56
N SER A 158 6.11 19.12 -2.94
CA SER A 158 5.60 20.29 -3.66
C SER A 158 6.76 21.25 -3.93
N ALA A 159 6.84 21.81 -5.13
CA ALA A 159 7.87 22.80 -5.48
C ALA A 159 7.84 24.05 -4.56
N SER A 160 6.71 24.29 -3.88
CA SER A 160 6.51 25.40 -2.94
C SER A 160 6.62 24.99 -1.46
N ALA A 161 6.68 23.70 -1.15
CA ALA A 161 6.73 23.26 0.25
C ALA A 161 8.17 23.06 0.71
N THR A 162 8.53 23.67 1.81
CA THR A 162 9.83 23.52 2.46
C THR A 162 10.04 22.12 3.06
N ARG A 163 8.95 21.36 3.25
CA ARG A 163 8.97 20.00 3.83
C ARG A 163 8.16 19.04 2.98
N PRO A 164 8.63 17.78 2.84
CA PRO A 164 7.89 16.75 2.13
C PRO A 164 6.64 16.34 2.92
N GLU A 165 5.53 16.23 2.23
CA GLU A 165 4.25 15.77 2.78
C GLU A 165 4.15 14.25 2.60
N LEU A 166 3.85 13.51 3.66
CA LEU A 166 3.57 12.09 3.61
C LEU A 166 2.06 11.84 3.66
N ARG A 167 1.57 11.04 2.73
CA ARG A 167 0.17 10.62 2.67
C ARG A 167 0.08 9.12 2.61
N VAL A 168 -0.91 8.57 3.28
CA VAL A 168 -1.30 7.17 3.14
C VAL A 168 -2.55 7.10 2.29
N CYS A 169 -2.53 6.22 1.30
CA CYS A 169 -3.67 6.00 0.42
C CYS A 169 -4.01 4.51 0.38
N HIS A 170 -5.28 4.19 0.55
CA HIS A 170 -5.78 2.86 0.29
C HIS A 170 -6.26 2.78 -1.16
N LEU A 171 -5.56 2.02 -2.00
CA LEU A 171 -5.77 2.08 -3.46
C LEU A 171 -7.13 1.57 -3.92
N LEU A 172 -7.74 0.63 -3.21
CA LEU A 172 -9.05 0.06 -3.61
C LEU A 172 -10.24 0.86 -3.07
N THR A 173 -10.15 1.38 -1.85
CA THR A 173 -11.23 2.18 -1.26
C THR A 173 -11.16 3.65 -1.67
N GLY A 174 -9.98 4.12 -2.07
CA GLY A 174 -9.70 5.53 -2.34
C GLY A 174 -9.57 6.38 -1.08
N GLU A 175 -9.58 5.75 0.09
CA GLU A 175 -9.37 6.41 1.37
C GLU A 175 -7.96 7.01 1.44
N ARG A 176 -7.86 8.19 2.02
CA ARG A 176 -6.60 8.94 2.11
C ARG A 176 -6.47 9.58 3.46
N ALA A 177 -5.32 9.42 4.04
CA ALA A 177 -4.93 10.13 5.25
C ALA A 177 -3.68 10.96 4.98
N ARG A 178 -3.70 12.20 5.41
CA ARG A 178 -2.51 13.03 5.51
C ARG A 178 -1.87 12.75 6.85
N LEU A 179 -0.58 12.48 6.82
CA LEU A 179 0.22 12.38 8.03
C LEU A 179 0.87 13.72 8.35
N PRO A 180 1.28 13.95 9.59
CA PRO A 180 2.04 15.15 9.95
C PRO A 180 3.30 15.31 9.11
N ASP A 181 3.83 16.51 9.02
CA ASP A 181 5.06 16.79 8.29
C ASP A 181 6.24 16.05 8.93
N LEU A 182 6.99 15.33 8.10
CA LEU A 182 8.11 14.53 8.58
C LEU A 182 9.27 15.41 9.08
N PRO A 183 9.82 15.12 10.25
CA PRO A 183 10.91 15.91 10.82
C PRO A 183 12.23 15.74 10.04
N ASN A 184 12.45 14.60 9.41
CA ASN A 184 13.72 14.24 8.76
C ASN A 184 13.53 13.46 7.45
N ARG A 185 14.65 13.10 6.82
CA ARG A 185 14.66 12.15 5.70
C ARG A 185 14.30 10.76 6.22
N ILE A 186 13.39 10.10 5.54
CA ILE A 186 13.04 8.70 5.80
C ILE A 186 13.08 7.92 4.49
N CYS A 187 13.32 6.62 4.60
CA CYS A 187 13.31 5.69 3.47
C CYS A 187 12.29 4.56 3.65
N GLY A 188 12.07 4.09 4.88
CA GLY A 188 11.12 3.04 5.20
C GLY A 188 9.87 3.57 5.90
N VAL A 189 8.71 3.01 5.55
CA VAL A 189 7.43 3.26 6.24
C VAL A 189 6.76 1.92 6.45
N LEU A 190 6.31 1.65 7.66
CA LEU A 190 5.58 0.45 8.04
C LEU A 190 4.20 0.81 8.55
N PHE A 191 3.27 -0.09 8.38
CA PHE A 191 1.90 0.06 8.86
C PHE A 191 1.54 -1.11 9.77
N SER A 192 0.83 -0.82 10.87
CA SER A 192 0.12 -1.80 11.67
C SER A 192 -1.19 -1.16 12.10
N ASP A 193 -2.30 -1.59 11.53
CA ASP A 193 -3.62 -0.98 11.68
C ASP A 193 -3.60 0.53 11.39
N ASP A 194 -3.81 1.37 12.41
CA ASP A 194 -3.74 2.83 12.34
C ASP A 194 -2.35 3.40 12.67
N LEU A 195 -1.42 2.57 13.16
CA LEU A 195 -0.06 2.97 13.48
C LEU A 195 0.79 3.04 12.22
N VAL A 196 1.48 4.14 12.06
CA VAL A 196 2.45 4.36 10.98
C VAL A 196 3.82 4.58 11.60
N LEU A 197 4.78 3.78 11.20
CA LEU A 197 6.18 3.93 11.57
C LEU A 197 6.97 4.45 10.36
N ALA A 198 7.89 5.34 10.62
CA ALA A 198 8.80 5.88 9.62
C ALA A 198 10.23 5.81 10.15
N PHE A 199 11.14 5.27 9.36
CA PHE A 199 12.53 5.10 9.78
C PHE A 199 13.50 5.28 8.61
N MET A 200 14.77 5.40 8.92
CA MET A 200 15.84 5.35 7.94
C MET A 200 16.76 4.17 8.29
N PRO A 201 16.97 3.20 7.39
CA PRO A 201 17.92 2.12 7.62
C PRO A 201 19.30 2.64 8.00
N TRP A 202 19.96 1.97 8.93
CA TRP A 202 21.27 2.33 9.49
C TRP A 202 21.27 3.55 10.40
N TYR A 203 20.08 4.06 10.78
CA TYR A 203 19.92 5.10 11.77
C TYR A 203 19.33 4.52 13.06
N ARG A 204 19.20 5.38 14.07
CA ARG A 204 18.78 5.01 15.42
C ARG A 204 17.35 5.45 15.72
N ASP A 205 16.80 6.32 14.90
CA ASP A 205 15.53 6.99 15.16
C ASP A 205 14.39 6.27 14.43
N ILE A 206 13.29 6.04 15.17
CA ILE A 206 11.99 5.65 14.66
C ILE A 206 11.04 6.81 14.91
N TYR A 207 10.33 7.24 13.90
CA TYR A 207 9.21 8.16 14.02
C TYR A 207 7.92 7.38 13.91
N TYR A 208 6.95 7.67 14.75
CA TYR A 208 5.67 6.98 14.72
C TYR A 208 4.52 7.92 15.03
N CYS A 209 3.36 7.66 14.42
CA CYS A 209 2.10 8.34 14.69
C CYS A 209 0.94 7.41 14.36
N ARG A 210 -0.24 7.70 14.91
CA ARG A 210 -1.48 7.11 14.43
C ARG A 210 -2.08 7.95 13.33
N ILE A 211 -2.86 7.31 12.46
CA ILE A 211 -3.62 8.04 11.42
C ILE A 211 -4.59 8.99 12.13
N GLY A 212 -4.40 10.30 11.90
CA GLY A 212 -5.19 11.37 12.54
C GLY A 212 -4.44 12.16 13.60
N ASP A 213 -3.27 11.70 14.04
CA ASP A 213 -2.44 12.47 14.96
C ASP A 213 -1.94 13.77 14.32
N ALA A 214 -1.70 14.78 15.13
CA ALA A 214 -1.21 16.08 14.69
C ALA A 214 0.32 16.12 14.53
N GLU A 215 1.04 15.23 15.21
CA GLU A 215 2.50 15.25 15.29
C GLU A 215 3.08 13.83 15.29
N TRP A 216 4.32 13.71 14.80
CA TRP A 216 5.12 12.50 14.95
C TRP A 216 5.74 12.44 16.33
N GLN A 217 5.68 11.29 16.95
CA GLN A 217 6.53 10.95 18.09
C GLN A 217 7.84 10.37 17.56
N ALA A 218 8.91 10.57 18.30
CA ALA A 218 10.23 10.06 17.97
C ALA A 218 10.75 9.20 19.10
N ALA A 219 11.26 8.02 18.78
CA ALA A 219 11.96 7.15 19.70
C ALA A 219 13.36 6.83 19.16
N ARG A 220 14.33 6.71 20.03
CA ARG A 220 15.73 6.50 19.66
C ARG A 220 16.31 5.28 20.35
N CYS A 221 17.04 4.45 19.58
CA CYS A 221 17.84 3.35 20.12
C CYS A 221 19.07 3.86 20.88
N ASP A 222 19.56 3.03 21.78
CA ASP A 222 20.84 3.22 22.46
C ASP A 222 22.00 3.37 21.49
N GLU A 223 23.09 3.97 21.97
CA GLU A 223 24.24 4.37 21.11
C GLU A 223 24.93 3.22 20.39
N GLY A 224 24.88 2.02 20.94
CA GLY A 224 25.50 0.83 20.36
C GLY A 224 24.82 0.25 19.14
N TYR A 225 23.56 0.62 18.86
CA TYR A 225 22.75 -0.06 17.86
C TYR A 225 22.19 0.88 16.80
N LYS A 226 22.09 0.36 15.56
CA LYS A 226 21.36 0.99 14.45
C LYS A 226 20.37 -0.01 13.89
N LEU A 227 19.22 0.49 13.43
CA LEU A 227 18.18 -0.32 12.84
C LEU A 227 18.47 -0.53 11.35
N CYS A 228 18.60 -1.77 10.93
CA CYS A 228 18.84 -2.12 9.53
C CYS A 228 17.54 -2.36 8.76
N SER A 229 16.61 -3.09 9.38
CA SER A 229 15.31 -3.42 8.83
C SER A 229 14.31 -3.62 9.95
N LEU A 230 13.04 -3.33 9.68
CA LEU A 230 11.92 -3.51 10.60
C LEU A 230 10.82 -4.31 9.91
N VAL A 231 10.10 -5.12 10.68
CA VAL A 231 8.92 -5.86 10.21
C VAL A 231 7.92 -6.08 11.34
N PHE A 232 6.63 -6.00 11.03
CA PHE A 232 5.59 -6.49 11.93
C PHE A 232 5.28 -7.95 11.66
N VAL A 233 5.24 -8.76 12.72
CA VAL A 233 4.80 -10.14 12.65
C VAL A 233 3.79 -10.36 13.77
N LYS A 234 2.56 -10.73 13.43
CA LYS A 234 1.44 -10.93 14.38
C LYS A 234 1.29 -9.77 15.38
N GLY A 235 1.42 -8.53 14.90
CA GLY A 235 1.29 -7.32 15.73
C GLY A 235 2.53 -6.94 16.54
N THR A 236 3.57 -7.78 16.58
CA THR A 236 4.84 -7.49 17.26
C THR A 236 5.82 -6.88 16.27
N LEU A 237 6.48 -5.79 16.66
CA LEU A 237 7.51 -5.15 15.86
C LEU A 237 8.86 -5.82 16.11
N TYR A 238 9.51 -6.24 15.05
CA TYR A 238 10.86 -6.81 15.07
C TYR A 238 11.85 -5.92 14.32
N ALA A 239 13.07 -5.89 14.82
CA ALA A 239 14.18 -5.19 14.19
C ALA A 239 15.35 -6.12 13.93
N LEU A 240 16.02 -5.88 12.80
CA LEU A 240 17.37 -6.34 12.56
C LEU A 240 18.32 -5.20 12.90
N THR A 241 19.28 -5.42 13.77
CA THR A 241 20.18 -4.38 14.28
C THR A 241 21.62 -4.54 13.78
N SER A 242 22.31 -3.42 13.60
CA SER A 242 23.76 -3.37 13.35
C SER A 242 24.48 -3.08 14.69
N PRO A 243 25.75 -3.57 14.89
CA PRO A 243 26.65 -4.10 13.86
C PRO A 243 26.46 -5.58 13.49
N ASN A 244 25.84 -6.37 14.34
CA ASN A 244 25.96 -7.84 14.27
C ASN A 244 24.73 -8.54 13.68
N TYR A 245 23.80 -7.79 13.08
CA TYR A 245 22.57 -8.33 12.52
C TYR A 245 21.77 -9.21 13.47
N ARG A 246 21.64 -8.75 14.73
CA ARG A 246 20.82 -9.41 15.75
C ARG A 246 19.36 -9.10 15.54
N LEU A 247 18.53 -10.12 15.77
CA LEU A 247 17.09 -9.97 15.81
C LEU A 247 16.67 -9.50 17.21
N ALA A 248 15.84 -8.48 17.26
CA ALA A 248 15.26 -7.98 18.50
C ALA A 248 13.76 -7.72 18.36
N VAL A 249 13.00 -7.88 19.44
CA VAL A 249 11.68 -7.27 19.59
C VAL A 249 11.89 -5.80 19.92
N VAL A 250 11.05 -4.96 19.34
CA VAL A 250 11.08 -3.51 19.52
C VAL A 250 9.86 -3.07 20.32
N GLU A 251 10.10 -2.38 21.41
CA GLU A 251 9.09 -1.69 22.18
C GLU A 251 9.37 -0.19 22.14
N LEU A 252 8.33 0.62 21.95
CA LEU A 252 8.43 2.07 21.90
C LEU A 252 7.94 2.64 23.23
N GLU A 253 8.85 3.13 24.04
CA GLU A 253 8.54 3.64 25.37
C GLU A 253 9.15 5.03 25.57
N ASN A 254 8.34 6.02 25.95
CA ASN A 254 8.79 7.33 26.43
C ASN A 254 9.93 7.96 25.60
N ASN A 255 9.80 7.96 24.26
CA ASN A 255 10.81 8.44 23.30
C ASN A 255 12.08 7.56 23.20
N SER A 256 12.06 6.37 23.74
CA SER A 256 13.13 5.37 23.66
C SER A 256 12.68 4.14 22.86
N VAL A 257 13.61 3.56 22.14
CA VAL A 257 13.45 2.25 21.51
C VAL A 257 14.11 1.22 22.42
N VAL A 258 13.30 0.39 23.05
CA VAL A 258 13.76 -0.72 23.87
C VAL A 258 13.92 -1.94 22.99
N LEU A 259 15.12 -2.56 23.02
CA LEU A 259 15.45 -3.73 22.21
C LEU A 259 15.60 -4.97 23.10
N SER A 260 14.70 -5.93 22.91
CA SER A 260 14.79 -7.25 23.55
C SER A 260 15.36 -8.26 22.56
N PHE A 261 16.65 -8.58 22.68
CA PHE A 261 17.34 -9.46 21.75
C PHE A 261 16.93 -10.92 21.89
N LEU A 262 16.64 -11.59 20.77
CA LEU A 262 16.07 -12.93 20.76
C LEU A 262 17.09 -14.05 20.66
N GLY A 263 18.30 -13.78 20.24
CA GLY A 263 19.34 -14.82 20.08
C GLY A 263 20.71 -14.20 19.85
N ASP A 264 21.58 -15.03 19.35
CA ASP A 264 22.96 -14.64 19.06
C ASP A 264 23.08 -13.81 17.78
N ASP A 265 24.26 -13.25 17.58
CA ASP A 265 24.63 -12.53 16.37
C ASP A 265 24.54 -13.44 15.15
N LEU A 266 24.10 -12.89 14.02
CA LEU A 266 24.28 -13.60 12.77
C LEU A 266 25.79 -13.71 12.50
N SER A 267 26.30 -14.93 12.50
CA SER A 267 27.71 -15.14 12.17
C SER A 267 27.98 -14.73 10.74
N THR A 268 28.45 -13.50 10.55
CA THR A 268 28.77 -12.91 9.24
C THR A 268 30.14 -13.30 8.72
N GLN A 269 30.86 -14.15 9.46
CA GLN A 269 32.26 -14.51 9.10
C GLN A 269 32.40 -15.18 7.73
N THR A 270 31.29 -15.64 7.15
CA THR A 270 31.31 -16.41 5.90
C THR A 270 30.58 -15.76 4.72
N VAL A 271 29.76 -14.72 4.95
CA VAL A 271 28.92 -14.14 3.89
C VAL A 271 29.02 -12.63 3.90
N PRO A 272 29.55 -11.99 2.84
CA PRO A 272 29.50 -10.55 2.73
C PRO A 272 28.05 -10.08 2.58
N ILE A 273 27.62 -9.16 3.41
CA ILE A 273 26.25 -8.63 3.41
C ILE A 273 26.25 -7.28 2.72
N MET A 274 25.59 -7.19 1.56
CA MET A 274 25.34 -5.90 0.89
C MET A 274 24.08 -5.23 1.44
N VAL A 275 23.01 -6.01 1.58
CA VAL A 275 21.71 -5.56 2.11
C VAL A 275 21.08 -6.72 2.86
N ALA A 276 20.47 -6.41 4.00
CA ALA A 276 19.72 -7.36 4.81
C ALA A 276 18.32 -6.80 5.07
N SER A 277 17.29 -7.57 4.79
CA SER A 277 15.88 -7.19 4.95
C SER A 277 15.13 -8.26 5.72
N LEU A 278 14.33 -7.84 6.70
CA LEU A 278 13.36 -8.71 7.35
C LEU A 278 12.11 -8.84 6.50
N ALA A 279 11.49 -10.00 6.57
CA ALA A 279 10.20 -10.29 5.96
C ALA A 279 9.35 -11.18 6.89
N GLU A 280 8.07 -11.23 6.59
CA GLU A 280 7.09 -12.09 7.27
C GLU A 280 6.47 -13.02 6.24
N CYS A 281 6.34 -14.29 6.59
CA CYS A 281 5.62 -15.28 5.81
C CYS A 281 4.90 -16.26 6.74
N HIS A 282 3.56 -16.27 6.70
CA HIS A 282 2.72 -17.13 7.54
C HIS A 282 3.00 -17.02 9.05
N GLY A 283 3.40 -15.83 9.49
CA GLY A 283 3.72 -15.57 10.89
C GLY A 283 5.12 -15.99 11.31
N GLU A 284 5.97 -16.40 10.36
CA GLU A 284 7.38 -16.70 10.57
C GLU A 284 8.25 -15.51 10.12
N ILE A 285 9.35 -15.29 10.84
CA ILE A 285 10.30 -14.23 10.52
C ILE A 285 11.36 -14.78 9.57
N LEU A 286 11.55 -14.07 8.47
CA LEU A 286 12.56 -14.38 7.48
C LEU A 286 13.59 -13.24 7.39
N LEU A 287 14.83 -13.61 7.10
CA LEU A 287 15.90 -12.69 6.81
C LEU A 287 16.42 -12.96 5.40
N ILE A 288 16.33 -11.95 4.56
CA ILE A 288 16.76 -11.99 3.17
C ILE A 288 18.06 -11.19 3.06
N ILE A 289 19.12 -11.83 2.66
CA ILE A 289 20.45 -11.22 2.51
C ILE A 289 20.84 -11.18 1.04
N LEU A 290 21.09 -9.99 0.53
CA LEU A 290 21.74 -9.80 -0.75
C LEU A 290 23.25 -9.89 -0.55
N VAL A 291 23.88 -10.95 -1.07
CA VAL A 291 25.32 -11.23 -0.98
C VAL A 291 26.08 -10.53 -2.10
N ARG A 292 25.54 -10.64 -3.30
CA ARG A 292 26.01 -9.94 -4.51
C ARG A 292 24.83 -9.75 -5.46
N ILE A 293 24.99 -8.89 -6.45
CA ILE A 293 23.93 -8.67 -7.43
C ILE A 293 23.48 -10.00 -8.03
N GLY A 294 22.21 -10.33 -7.87
CA GLY A 294 21.60 -11.57 -8.37
C GLY A 294 21.82 -12.81 -7.50
N LEU A 295 22.34 -12.67 -6.27
CA LEU A 295 22.43 -13.78 -5.34
C LEU A 295 21.87 -13.40 -3.97
N TYR A 296 20.79 -14.07 -3.58
CA TYR A 296 20.13 -13.90 -2.30
C TYR A 296 20.27 -15.17 -1.46
N HIS A 297 20.46 -14.99 -0.16
CA HIS A 297 20.33 -16.04 0.83
C HIS A 297 19.11 -15.75 1.71
N VAL A 298 18.37 -16.77 2.04
CA VAL A 298 17.19 -16.68 2.90
C VAL A 298 17.44 -17.51 4.16
N PHE A 299 17.12 -16.91 5.29
CA PHE A 299 17.16 -17.56 6.60
C PHE A 299 15.82 -17.44 7.27
N GLN A 300 15.39 -18.49 7.94
CA GLN A 300 14.19 -18.52 8.78
C GLN A 300 14.60 -18.49 10.26
N TRP A 301 13.90 -17.67 11.03
CA TRP A 301 14.11 -17.63 12.46
C TRP A 301 13.51 -18.86 13.15
N GLN A 302 14.35 -19.62 13.85
CA GLN A 302 13.95 -20.79 14.63
C GLN A 302 13.75 -20.36 16.08
N SER A 303 12.49 -20.08 16.47
CA SER A 303 12.18 -19.52 17.79
C SER A 303 12.58 -20.45 18.96
N ARG A 304 12.52 -21.79 18.75
CA ARG A 304 12.93 -22.78 19.77
C ARG A 304 14.43 -22.76 20.02
N ASP A 305 15.20 -22.69 18.95
CA ASP A 305 16.66 -22.74 18.96
C ASP A 305 17.31 -21.36 19.09
N ARG A 306 16.50 -20.30 18.97
CA ARG A 306 16.93 -18.89 19.04
C ARG A 306 18.04 -18.56 18.05
N LYS A 307 17.96 -19.12 16.84
CA LYS A 307 18.97 -18.95 15.78
C LYS A 307 18.37 -18.85 14.39
N TRP A 308 19.14 -18.33 13.46
CA TRP A 308 18.83 -18.33 12.05
C TRP A 308 19.19 -19.68 11.40
N ALA A 309 18.27 -20.26 10.65
CA ALA A 309 18.49 -21.45 9.83
C ALA A 309 18.36 -21.07 8.35
N SER A 310 19.35 -21.44 7.53
CA SER A 310 19.27 -21.24 6.08
C SER A 310 18.15 -22.07 5.49
N THR A 311 17.42 -21.49 4.53
CA THR A 311 16.34 -22.17 3.82
C THR A 311 16.41 -21.86 2.32
N ASP A 312 16.10 -22.88 1.50
CA ASP A 312 15.97 -22.75 0.05
C ASP A 312 14.50 -22.74 -0.39
N SER A 313 13.57 -22.80 0.55
CA SER A 313 12.13 -22.79 0.30
C SER A 313 11.40 -21.86 1.23
N LEU A 314 10.36 -21.23 0.69
CA LEU A 314 9.38 -20.42 1.41
C LEU A 314 8.06 -21.18 1.64
N GLY A 315 8.09 -22.54 1.55
CA GLY A 315 6.88 -23.35 1.59
C GLY A 315 5.98 -23.13 0.36
N GLY A 316 6.58 -22.75 -0.76
CA GLY A 316 5.89 -22.40 -1.99
C GLY A 316 5.39 -20.95 -2.06
N CYS A 317 5.50 -20.18 -0.98
CA CYS A 317 5.13 -18.77 -0.96
C CYS A 317 6.06 -17.90 -1.79
N SER A 318 5.67 -16.64 -2.00
CA SER A 318 6.49 -15.65 -2.67
C SER A 318 6.47 -14.34 -1.91
N LEU A 319 7.65 -13.70 -1.80
CA LEU A 319 7.84 -12.46 -1.07
C LEU A 319 8.00 -11.28 -2.02
N PHE A 320 7.43 -10.15 -1.65
CA PHE A 320 7.45 -8.92 -2.43
C PHE A 320 8.18 -7.81 -1.69
N PHE A 321 9.05 -7.10 -2.41
CA PHE A 321 9.90 -6.03 -1.85
C PHE A 321 9.82 -4.78 -2.73
N ASN A 322 9.58 -3.63 -2.10
CA ASN A 322 9.76 -2.33 -2.73
C ASN A 322 11.23 -1.93 -2.57
N THR A 323 12.04 -2.15 -3.59
CA THR A 323 13.50 -2.05 -3.55
C THR A 323 14.09 -3.08 -2.57
N HIS A 324 14.12 -2.77 -1.28
CA HIS A 324 14.62 -3.65 -0.22
C HIS A 324 13.67 -3.77 0.98
N GLU A 325 12.57 -3.01 0.95
CA GLU A 325 11.59 -3.00 2.02
C GLU A 325 10.49 -4.04 1.73
N PHE A 326 10.16 -4.84 2.72
CA PHE A 326 9.15 -5.88 2.60
C PHE A 326 7.76 -5.28 2.36
N ALA A 327 7.07 -5.76 1.33
CA ALA A 327 5.73 -5.29 0.94
C ALA A 327 4.63 -6.32 1.23
N GLY A 328 4.99 -7.59 1.39
CA GLY A 328 4.06 -8.66 1.73
C GLY A 328 4.43 -10.01 1.15
N CYS A 329 3.64 -11.01 1.50
CA CYS A 329 3.78 -12.40 1.09
C CYS A 329 2.51 -12.89 0.40
N LEU A 330 2.64 -13.70 -0.64
CA LEU A 330 1.55 -14.43 -1.28
C LEU A 330 1.78 -15.93 -1.13
N GLY A 331 0.69 -16.66 -0.87
CA GLY A 331 0.74 -18.10 -0.63
C GLY A 331 1.05 -18.93 -1.90
N SER A 332 1.34 -20.21 -1.68
CA SER A 332 1.77 -21.18 -2.71
C SER A 332 0.78 -21.36 -3.86
N ASP A 333 -0.50 -21.17 -3.60
CA ASP A 333 -1.56 -21.42 -4.59
C ASP A 333 -2.07 -20.14 -5.26
N HIS A 334 -1.33 -19.03 -5.04
CA HIS A 334 -1.74 -17.74 -5.59
C HIS A 334 -1.54 -17.72 -7.11
N PRO A 335 -2.58 -17.40 -7.91
CA PRO A 335 -2.50 -17.45 -9.37
C PRO A 335 -1.51 -16.41 -9.92
N GLY A 336 -0.72 -16.81 -10.89
CA GLY A 336 0.20 -15.93 -11.63
C GLY A 336 1.46 -15.52 -10.89
N VAL A 337 1.77 -16.18 -9.78
CA VAL A 337 3.00 -16.01 -9.01
C VAL A 337 3.78 -17.32 -9.02
N ARG A 338 5.09 -17.28 -9.25
CA ARG A 338 5.93 -18.47 -9.14
C ARG A 338 6.22 -18.75 -7.68
N ARG A 339 6.19 -20.03 -7.32
CA ARG A 339 6.49 -20.51 -5.96
C ARG A 339 7.97 -20.27 -5.61
N ASP A 340 8.25 -20.07 -4.33
CA ASP A 340 9.59 -19.92 -3.78
C ASP A 340 10.40 -18.82 -4.50
N CYS A 341 9.77 -17.67 -4.74
CA CYS A 341 10.37 -16.55 -5.43
C CYS A 341 10.36 -15.27 -4.61
N LEU A 342 11.38 -14.45 -4.84
CA LEU A 342 11.49 -13.09 -4.32
C LEU A 342 11.23 -12.09 -5.46
N TYR A 343 10.33 -11.16 -5.25
CA TYR A 343 9.95 -10.14 -6.22
C TYR A 343 10.39 -8.76 -5.76
N PHE A 344 11.16 -8.04 -6.58
CA PHE A 344 11.67 -6.72 -6.24
C PHE A 344 11.23 -5.68 -7.26
N THR A 345 10.82 -4.50 -6.80
CA THR A 345 10.75 -3.35 -7.70
C THR A 345 12.15 -2.99 -8.17
N GLY A 346 12.26 -2.63 -9.43
CA GLY A 346 13.53 -2.26 -10.06
C GLY A 346 13.50 -0.83 -10.61
N ASN A 347 14.57 -0.45 -11.28
CA ASN A 347 14.67 0.83 -11.98
C ASN A 347 14.23 0.71 -13.45
N TYR A 348 13.84 1.84 -14.04
CA TYR A 348 13.59 1.94 -15.49
C TYR A 348 12.52 1.01 -16.06
N GLY A 349 11.36 0.91 -15.39
CA GLY A 349 10.23 0.10 -15.87
C GLY A 349 10.47 -1.41 -15.78
N LYS A 350 11.44 -1.84 -15.01
CA LYS A 350 11.74 -3.24 -14.77
C LYS A 350 11.40 -3.63 -13.34
N TRP A 351 11.05 -4.87 -13.15
CA TRP A 351 10.99 -5.54 -11.86
C TRP A 351 11.80 -6.82 -11.96
N ARG A 352 12.16 -7.38 -10.81
CA ARG A 352 13.03 -8.54 -10.73
C ARG A 352 12.33 -9.68 -10.01
N GLU A 353 12.51 -10.87 -10.53
CA GLU A 353 12.07 -12.12 -9.93
C GLU A 353 13.31 -12.98 -9.68
N TYR A 354 13.53 -13.37 -8.43
CA TYR A 354 14.58 -14.28 -8.05
C TYR A 354 13.99 -15.60 -7.57
N SER A 355 14.31 -16.69 -8.23
CA SER A 355 13.91 -18.06 -7.85
C SER A 355 14.91 -18.62 -6.85
N LEU A 356 14.42 -19.04 -5.68
CA LEU A 356 15.24 -19.74 -4.68
C LEU A 356 15.65 -21.13 -5.16
N VAL A 357 14.77 -21.81 -5.90
CA VAL A 357 14.99 -23.17 -6.41
C VAL A 357 16.11 -23.16 -7.45
N ASP A 358 16.00 -22.31 -8.46
CA ASP A 358 16.95 -22.25 -9.57
C ASP A 358 18.14 -21.34 -9.28
N ARG A 359 18.07 -20.53 -8.22
CA ARG A 359 19.04 -19.47 -7.90
C ARG A 359 19.26 -18.49 -9.06
N SER A 360 18.20 -18.26 -9.83
CA SER A 360 18.21 -17.45 -11.04
C SER A 360 17.49 -16.13 -10.83
N LEU A 361 18.05 -15.05 -11.38
CA LEU A 361 17.45 -13.73 -11.40
C LEU A 361 16.93 -13.39 -12.79
N HIS A 362 15.65 -13.05 -12.88
CA HIS A 362 15.02 -12.58 -14.11
C HIS A 362 14.62 -11.12 -13.97
N GLU A 363 15.04 -10.30 -14.93
CA GLU A 363 14.52 -8.95 -15.07
C GLU A 363 13.36 -8.95 -16.07
N ILE A 364 12.22 -8.42 -15.65
CA ILE A 364 11.01 -8.38 -16.45
C ILE A 364 10.65 -6.92 -16.72
N VAL A 365 10.45 -6.61 -17.99
CA VAL A 365 10.06 -5.26 -18.43
C VAL A 365 8.54 -5.16 -18.35
N VAL A 366 8.05 -4.02 -17.86
CA VAL A 366 6.63 -3.69 -17.92
C VAL A 366 6.28 -3.32 -19.35
N ASP A 367 5.59 -4.20 -20.07
CA ASP A 367 5.13 -3.92 -21.43
C ASP A 367 3.92 -2.99 -21.41
N TYR A 368 4.06 -1.86 -22.08
CA TYR A 368 2.97 -0.92 -22.33
C TYR A 368 2.49 -1.08 -23.79
N PRO A 369 1.22 -1.45 -24.04
CA PRO A 369 0.72 -1.60 -25.40
C PRO A 369 0.90 -0.31 -26.20
N GLY A 370 1.71 -0.36 -27.27
CA GLY A 370 1.91 0.73 -28.21
C GLY A 370 3.04 1.71 -27.90
N ARG A 371 3.81 1.50 -26.85
CA ARG A 371 5.04 2.29 -26.59
C ARG A 371 6.12 1.37 -26.04
N ALA A 372 7.31 1.46 -26.62
CA ALA A 372 8.48 0.87 -25.99
C ALA A 372 8.56 1.43 -24.56
N VAL A 373 8.53 0.55 -23.55
CA VAL A 373 8.63 0.93 -22.15
C VAL A 373 10.06 1.38 -21.92
N GLY A 374 10.27 2.67 -22.17
CA GLY A 374 11.54 3.31 -22.03
C GLY A 374 11.82 3.67 -20.57
N LYS A 375 12.92 4.38 -20.39
CA LYS A 375 13.44 4.94 -19.12
C LYS A 375 12.45 5.84 -18.35
N ASP A 376 11.23 6.01 -18.89
CA ASP A 376 10.21 6.93 -18.36
C ASP A 376 9.25 6.30 -17.35
N PHE A 377 9.25 4.96 -17.24
CA PHE A 377 8.47 4.24 -16.25
C PHE A 377 9.36 3.79 -15.09
N VAL A 378 8.87 4.01 -13.87
CA VAL A 378 9.56 3.60 -12.65
C VAL A 378 8.59 2.75 -11.82
N PRO A 379 8.87 1.47 -11.56
CA PRO A 379 8.13 0.68 -10.60
C PRO A 379 8.25 1.33 -9.22
N LEU A 380 7.12 1.65 -8.60
CA LEU A 380 7.07 2.38 -7.34
C LEU A 380 6.82 1.45 -6.16
N ALA A 381 5.79 0.61 -6.26
CA ALA A 381 5.39 -0.26 -5.17
C ALA A 381 4.60 -1.47 -5.65
N TRP A 382 4.73 -2.57 -4.94
CA TRP A 382 3.83 -3.71 -5.03
C TRP A 382 2.52 -3.40 -4.31
N VAL A 383 1.43 -3.87 -4.88
CA VAL A 383 0.09 -3.81 -4.29
C VAL A 383 -0.48 -5.21 -4.30
N LEU A 384 -0.79 -5.72 -3.14
CA LEU A 384 -1.22 -7.09 -2.92
C LEU A 384 -2.69 -7.09 -2.45
N PRO A 385 -3.67 -7.14 -3.36
CA PRO A 385 -5.09 -7.04 -2.99
C PRO A 385 -5.58 -8.17 -2.10
N SER A 386 -4.97 -9.35 -2.18
CA SER A 386 -5.27 -10.49 -1.30
C SER A 386 -4.81 -10.29 0.15
N ASN A 387 -3.92 -9.34 0.40
CA ASN A 387 -3.47 -8.92 1.74
C ASN A 387 -4.18 -7.62 2.17
N PHE A 388 -5.48 -7.57 1.95
CA PHE A 388 -6.33 -6.38 2.21
C PHE A 388 -6.43 -6.05 3.70
#